data_6bc670202df9ae26d6f0b080659bcf31
#
_entry.id   6bc670202df9ae26d6f0b080659bcf31
#
_cell.length_a   1.000
_cell.length_b   1.000
_cell.length_c   1.000
_cell.angle_alpha   90.00
_cell.angle_beta   90.00
_cell.angle_gamma   90.00
#
_symmetry.space_group_name_H-M   'P 1'
#
loop_
_entity.id
_entity.type
_entity.pdbx_description
1 polymer ?
#
loop_
_entity_poly.entity_id
_entity_poly.type
_entity_poly.pdbx_seq_one_letter_code
_entity_poly.pdbx_strand_id
1 'polypeptide(L)'
;CALTIIIASSCEDKTSAQVYDPNAPIKVTNFYPDSGGIATQVILNGENFGTDLSNIEVYFNNKKAALIGSLGNKLYVITPRRPGDGMPDDGDPDHDQVEITVKVGEQSAVYDKKFDYHIQTVVTTLCGRPGTSGVKVGTLGETEFPEVGFLAVDAEDNLFVCPRELWGANKLILINEKENQSSIIIDNAGQYPLNQPCIIDNGLGLVIPTDGGNTFWSVNSVDFWTPRRRDYMAADGVDASKVNTTYKHSFAYCEL
;
A
#
# COMPACT_ATOMS: atom_id res chain seq x y z
N CYS A 1 -50.09 -39.44 -42.51
CA CYS A 1 -49.14 -38.40 -42.11
C CYS A 1 -49.23 -38.22 -40.60
N ALA A 2 -48.21 -38.72 -39.89
CA ALA A 2 -48.09 -38.52 -38.44
C ALA A 2 -47.18 -37.28 -38.22
N LEU A 3 -47.72 -36.29 -37.55
CA LEU A 3 -47.02 -35.04 -37.18
C LEU A 3 -46.31 -35.27 -35.83
N THR A 4 -45.00 -35.42 -35.86
CA THR A 4 -44.17 -35.55 -34.65
C THR A 4 -43.90 -34.13 -34.13
N ILE A 5 -44.48 -33.78 -32.98
CA ILE A 5 -44.18 -32.52 -32.27
C ILE A 5 -42.91 -32.78 -31.45
N ILE A 6 -41.80 -32.14 -31.82
CA ILE A 6 -40.57 -32.10 -31.03
C ILE A 6 -40.78 -30.97 -30.00
N ILE A 7 -40.96 -31.35 -28.71
CA ILE A 7 -40.94 -30.43 -27.59
C ILE A 7 -39.46 -30.17 -27.30
N ALA A 8 -38.95 -29.02 -27.73
CA ALA A 8 -37.65 -28.52 -27.27
C ALA A 8 -37.79 -28.10 -25.79
N SER A 9 -37.26 -28.91 -24.89
CA SER A 9 -37.07 -28.54 -23.49
C SER A 9 -35.97 -27.49 -23.44
N SER A 10 -36.36 -26.23 -23.33
CA SER A 10 -35.45 -25.13 -23.01
C SER A 10 -35.04 -25.31 -21.56
N CYS A 11 -33.78 -25.69 -21.31
CA CYS A 11 -33.15 -25.50 -20.02
C CYS A 11 -32.99 -24.00 -19.79
N GLU A 12 -33.93 -23.37 -19.15
CA GLU A 12 -33.71 -22.07 -18.50
C GLU A 12 -32.87 -22.33 -17.25
N ASP A 13 -31.58 -22.05 -17.35
CA ASP A 13 -30.76 -21.81 -16.17
C ASP A 13 -31.26 -20.54 -15.49
N LYS A 14 -32.28 -20.69 -14.68
CA LYS A 14 -32.74 -19.66 -13.74
C LYS A 14 -31.72 -19.58 -12.60
N THR A 15 -30.60 -18.98 -12.86
CA THR A 15 -29.76 -18.43 -11.80
C THR A 15 -30.45 -17.14 -11.32
N SER A 16 -31.55 -17.30 -10.57
CA SER A 16 -32.19 -16.17 -9.90
C SER A 16 -31.19 -15.67 -8.87
N ALA A 17 -30.66 -14.46 -9.09
CA ALA A 17 -29.80 -13.79 -8.13
C ALA A 17 -30.50 -13.75 -6.78
N GLN A 18 -29.93 -14.42 -5.76
CA GLN A 18 -30.54 -14.46 -4.43
C GLN A 18 -30.41 -13.10 -3.79
N VAL A 19 -31.57 -12.52 -3.44
CA VAL A 19 -31.64 -11.28 -2.66
C VAL A 19 -31.30 -11.59 -1.20
N TYR A 20 -30.56 -10.71 -0.55
CA TYR A 20 -30.24 -10.82 0.87
C TYR A 20 -31.50 -10.78 1.75
N ASP A 21 -31.62 -11.76 2.64
CA ASP A 21 -32.67 -11.80 3.67
C ASP A 21 -32.03 -11.48 5.04
N PRO A 22 -32.34 -10.35 5.67
CA PRO A 22 -31.76 -9.99 6.97
C PRO A 22 -32.17 -10.91 8.12
N ASN A 23 -33.21 -11.74 7.94
CA ASN A 23 -33.69 -12.70 8.95
C ASN A 23 -33.07 -14.09 8.79
N ALA A 24 -32.35 -14.35 7.70
CA ALA A 24 -31.63 -15.60 7.47
C ALA A 24 -30.13 -15.41 7.72
N PRO A 25 -29.43 -16.38 8.34
CA PRO A 25 -28.00 -16.26 8.55
C PRO A 25 -27.22 -16.31 7.23
N ILE A 26 -26.14 -15.57 7.15
CA ILE A 26 -25.15 -15.73 6.09
C ILE A 26 -24.26 -16.94 6.41
N LYS A 27 -23.80 -17.64 5.38
CA LYS A 27 -22.92 -18.79 5.56
C LYS A 27 -21.92 -18.90 4.43
N VAL A 28 -20.64 -19.10 4.75
CA VAL A 28 -19.61 -19.51 3.81
C VAL A 28 -19.50 -21.02 3.85
N THR A 29 -19.60 -21.70 2.70
CA THR A 29 -19.59 -23.16 2.62
C THR A 29 -18.28 -23.71 2.06
N ASN A 30 -17.66 -23.02 1.11
CA ASN A 30 -16.33 -23.30 0.61
C ASN A 30 -15.77 -22.12 -0.18
N PHE A 31 -14.51 -22.23 -0.58
CA PHE A 31 -13.88 -21.30 -1.52
C PHE A 31 -12.90 -22.04 -2.45
N TYR A 32 -12.60 -21.41 -3.58
CA TYR A 32 -11.64 -21.92 -4.55
C TYR A 32 -11.02 -20.74 -5.33
N PRO A 33 -9.69 -20.78 -5.59
CA PRO A 33 -8.73 -21.75 -5.09
C PRO A 33 -8.55 -21.67 -3.57
N ASP A 34 -7.96 -22.70 -2.97
CA ASP A 34 -7.68 -22.76 -1.53
C ASP A 34 -6.30 -22.20 -1.17
N SER A 35 -5.51 -21.83 -2.19
CA SER A 35 -4.21 -21.19 -2.03
C SER A 35 -3.92 -20.16 -3.14
N GLY A 36 -3.00 -19.25 -2.86
CA GLY A 36 -2.54 -18.25 -3.82
C GLY A 36 -1.92 -17.03 -3.15
N GLY A 37 -1.35 -16.16 -3.94
CA GLY A 37 -0.72 -14.92 -3.48
C GLY A 37 -1.59 -13.68 -3.71
N ILE A 38 -0.93 -12.53 -3.73
CA ILE A 38 -1.57 -11.25 -4.07
C ILE A 38 -2.30 -11.33 -5.42
N ALA A 39 -3.45 -10.67 -5.51
CA ALA A 39 -4.28 -10.59 -6.70
C ALA A 39 -4.84 -11.94 -7.20
N THR A 40 -4.79 -13.00 -6.41
CA THR A 40 -5.47 -14.25 -6.72
C THR A 40 -6.98 -14.03 -6.73
N GLN A 41 -7.65 -14.47 -7.78
CA GLN A 41 -9.11 -14.47 -7.85
C GLN A 41 -9.66 -15.66 -7.06
N VAL A 42 -10.48 -15.39 -6.06
CA VAL A 42 -11.11 -16.40 -5.21
C VAL A 42 -12.62 -16.32 -5.36
N ILE A 43 -13.24 -17.49 -5.52
CA ILE A 43 -14.70 -17.63 -5.52
C ILE A 43 -15.09 -18.19 -4.16
N LEU A 44 -15.89 -17.44 -3.40
CA LEU A 44 -16.50 -17.89 -2.15
C LEU A 44 -17.91 -18.41 -2.46
N ASN A 45 -18.22 -19.63 -2.09
CA ASN A 45 -19.56 -20.18 -2.18
C ASN A 45 -20.22 -20.13 -0.80
N GLY A 46 -21.52 -19.90 -0.78
CA GLY A 46 -22.23 -19.78 0.47
C GLY A 46 -23.72 -19.54 0.28
N GLU A 47 -24.33 -18.95 1.30
CA GLU A 47 -25.75 -18.69 1.34
C GLU A 47 -26.01 -17.27 1.84
N ASN A 48 -27.04 -16.63 1.28
CA ASN A 48 -27.59 -15.35 1.73
C ASN A 48 -26.63 -14.16 1.68
N PHE A 49 -25.73 -14.10 0.70
CA PHE A 49 -24.84 -12.93 0.54
C PHE A 49 -25.56 -11.72 -0.07
N GLY A 50 -26.61 -11.95 -0.88
CA GLY A 50 -27.24 -10.90 -1.67
C GLY A 50 -26.38 -10.44 -2.85
N THR A 51 -26.89 -9.47 -3.60
CA THR A 51 -26.24 -8.94 -4.82
C THR A 51 -25.80 -7.49 -4.72
N ASP A 52 -26.12 -6.82 -3.61
CA ASP A 52 -25.72 -5.43 -3.36
C ASP A 52 -24.29 -5.41 -2.83
N LEU A 53 -23.33 -5.08 -3.71
CA LEU A 53 -21.91 -5.04 -3.40
C LEU A 53 -21.56 -3.99 -2.34
N SER A 54 -22.36 -2.94 -2.19
CA SER A 54 -22.13 -1.91 -1.19
C SER A 54 -22.37 -2.38 0.24
N ASN A 55 -23.13 -3.47 0.39
CA ASN A 55 -23.49 -4.08 1.68
C ASN A 55 -22.64 -5.31 2.02
N ILE A 56 -21.69 -5.68 1.15
CA ILE A 56 -20.87 -6.87 1.30
C ILE A 56 -19.41 -6.49 1.48
N GLU A 57 -18.76 -7.04 2.48
CA GLU A 57 -17.32 -6.90 2.70
C GLU A 57 -16.69 -8.28 2.90
N VAL A 58 -15.52 -8.47 2.32
CA VAL A 58 -14.75 -9.70 2.50
C VAL A 58 -13.37 -9.33 3.03
N TYR A 59 -12.92 -10.05 4.03
CA TYR A 59 -11.63 -9.84 4.67
C TYR A 59 -10.81 -11.13 4.62
N PHE A 60 -9.51 -10.96 4.37
CA PHE A 60 -8.49 -11.96 4.58
C PHE A 60 -7.71 -11.52 5.82
N ASN A 61 -7.88 -12.21 6.95
CA ASN A 61 -7.50 -11.71 8.27
C ASN A 61 -8.07 -10.28 8.49
N ASN A 62 -7.23 -9.29 8.71
CA ASN A 62 -7.60 -7.90 8.92
C ASN A 62 -7.64 -7.03 7.64
N LYS A 63 -7.29 -7.58 6.47
CA LYS A 63 -7.21 -6.83 5.21
C LYS A 63 -8.46 -7.03 4.37
N LYS A 64 -9.08 -5.93 3.97
CA LYS A 64 -10.24 -5.95 3.08
C LYS A 64 -9.84 -6.39 1.68
N ALA A 65 -10.53 -7.38 1.13
CA ALA A 65 -10.38 -7.85 -0.24
C ALA A 65 -11.16 -6.97 -1.22
N ALA A 66 -10.73 -6.93 -2.47
CA ALA A 66 -11.51 -6.30 -3.53
C ALA A 66 -12.64 -7.24 -3.95
N LEU A 67 -13.90 -6.81 -3.73
CA LEU A 67 -15.09 -7.53 -4.17
C LEU A 67 -15.41 -7.15 -5.62
N ILE A 68 -15.38 -8.16 -6.53
CA ILE A 68 -15.61 -7.96 -7.96
C ILE A 68 -17.08 -8.14 -8.32
N GLY A 69 -17.77 -9.07 -7.65
CA GLY A 69 -19.17 -9.35 -7.93
C GLY A 69 -19.81 -10.33 -6.95
N SER A 70 -21.15 -10.39 -6.98
CA SER A 70 -21.95 -11.33 -6.21
C SER A 70 -23.12 -11.87 -7.04
N LEU A 71 -23.38 -13.17 -6.90
CA LEU A 71 -24.57 -13.86 -7.42
C LEU A 71 -25.56 -14.23 -6.30
N GLY A 72 -25.37 -13.70 -5.08
CA GLY A 72 -26.19 -13.99 -3.92
C GLY A 72 -25.77 -15.23 -3.14
N ASN A 73 -25.26 -16.24 -3.79
CA ASN A 73 -24.67 -17.44 -3.20
C ASN A 73 -23.17 -17.65 -3.59
N LYS A 74 -22.64 -16.74 -4.38
CA LYS A 74 -21.22 -16.72 -4.77
C LYS A 74 -20.69 -15.31 -4.72
N LEU A 75 -19.49 -15.15 -4.15
CA LEU A 75 -18.72 -13.90 -4.20
C LEU A 75 -17.46 -14.11 -5.01
N TYR A 76 -17.13 -13.13 -5.82
CA TYR A 76 -15.90 -13.07 -6.60
C TYR A 76 -15.00 -12.01 -5.99
N VAL A 77 -13.88 -12.41 -5.42
CA VAL A 77 -12.97 -11.52 -4.70
C VAL A 77 -11.54 -11.64 -5.21
N ILE A 78 -10.77 -10.62 -4.98
CA ILE A 78 -9.33 -10.61 -5.23
C ILE A 78 -8.62 -10.51 -3.89
N THR A 79 -7.66 -11.41 -3.66
CA THR A 79 -6.85 -11.43 -2.44
C THR A 79 -6.08 -10.11 -2.27
N PRO A 80 -6.08 -9.53 -1.06
CA PRO A 80 -5.36 -8.30 -0.79
C PRO A 80 -3.84 -8.55 -0.68
N ARG A 81 -3.07 -7.47 -0.67
CA ARG A 81 -1.64 -7.51 -0.40
C ARG A 81 -1.40 -7.78 1.09
N ARG A 82 -0.61 -8.81 1.41
CA ARG A 82 -0.19 -9.19 2.79
C ARG A 82 -1.35 -9.14 3.80
N PRO A 83 -2.26 -10.12 3.75
CA PRO A 83 -3.29 -10.25 4.77
C PRO A 83 -2.64 -10.83 6.03
N GLY A 84 -2.39 -10.01 7.03
CA GLY A 84 -1.73 -10.41 8.27
C GLY A 84 -0.62 -9.43 8.66
N ASP A 85 0.11 -9.76 9.69
CA ASP A 85 1.25 -8.98 10.21
C ASP A 85 2.58 -9.29 9.48
N GLY A 86 2.55 -10.21 8.54
CA GLY A 86 3.73 -10.64 7.77
C GLY A 86 4.62 -11.64 8.50
N MET A 87 4.15 -12.17 9.64
CA MET A 87 4.78 -13.28 10.36
C MET A 87 3.97 -14.55 10.11
N PRO A 88 4.55 -15.58 9.48
CA PRO A 88 3.85 -16.85 9.27
C PRO A 88 3.60 -17.56 10.61
N ASP A 89 2.37 -18.03 10.81
CA ASP A 89 1.95 -18.73 12.02
C ASP A 89 2.72 -20.02 12.30
N ASP A 90 3.28 -20.64 11.24
CA ASP A 90 3.99 -21.93 11.27
C ASP A 90 5.51 -21.80 11.11
N GLY A 91 6.01 -20.56 10.99
CA GLY A 91 7.43 -20.29 10.78
C GLY A 91 7.90 -20.47 9.34
N ASP A 92 7.01 -20.74 8.37
CA ASP A 92 7.34 -20.74 6.94
C ASP A 92 7.28 -19.29 6.40
N PRO A 93 8.39 -18.68 5.99
CA PRO A 93 8.43 -17.30 5.53
C PRO A 93 7.67 -17.06 4.22
N ASP A 94 7.33 -18.11 3.49
CA ASP A 94 6.73 -18.04 2.16
C ASP A 94 5.21 -18.29 2.17
N HIS A 95 4.62 -18.70 3.31
CA HIS A 95 3.20 -19.03 3.47
C HIS A 95 2.60 -18.39 4.72
N ASP A 96 1.32 -18.05 4.66
CA ASP A 96 0.52 -17.58 5.80
C ASP A 96 -0.88 -18.20 5.75
N GLN A 97 -1.35 -18.74 6.88
CA GLN A 97 -2.67 -19.35 6.99
C GLN A 97 -3.72 -18.30 7.35
N VAL A 98 -4.49 -17.88 6.35
CA VAL A 98 -5.36 -16.71 6.40
C VAL A 98 -6.81 -17.09 6.59
N GLU A 99 -7.46 -16.50 7.58
CA GLU A 99 -8.89 -16.62 7.81
C GLU A 99 -9.68 -15.75 6.82
N ILE A 100 -10.75 -16.30 6.25
CA ILE A 100 -11.66 -15.55 5.39
C ILE A 100 -12.93 -15.22 6.17
N THR A 101 -13.21 -13.93 6.30
CA THR A 101 -14.42 -13.40 6.92
C THR A 101 -15.28 -12.69 5.88
N VAL A 102 -16.56 -13.05 5.80
CA VAL A 102 -17.56 -12.35 4.98
C VAL A 102 -18.50 -11.58 5.92
N LYS A 103 -18.74 -10.31 5.60
CA LYS A 103 -19.74 -9.47 6.27
C LYS A 103 -20.80 -9.04 5.27
N VAL A 104 -22.07 -9.10 5.67
CA VAL A 104 -23.19 -8.58 4.91
C VAL A 104 -24.09 -7.81 5.86
N GLY A 105 -24.14 -6.48 5.73
CA GLY A 105 -24.79 -5.63 6.71
C GLY A 105 -24.19 -5.82 8.11
N GLU A 106 -25.05 -6.17 9.08
CA GLU A 106 -24.64 -6.41 10.47
C GLU A 106 -24.19 -7.86 10.73
N GLN A 107 -24.35 -8.76 9.75
CA GLN A 107 -24.01 -10.17 9.90
C GLN A 107 -22.57 -10.44 9.48
N SER A 108 -21.93 -11.42 10.13
CA SER A 108 -20.59 -11.89 9.81
C SER A 108 -20.51 -13.41 9.82
N ALA A 109 -19.81 -13.99 8.88
CA ALA A 109 -19.51 -15.42 8.80
C ALA A 109 -18.04 -15.65 8.51
N VAL A 110 -17.47 -16.61 9.22
CA VAL A 110 -16.10 -17.09 9.03
C VAL A 110 -16.18 -18.53 8.55
N TYR A 111 -15.26 -18.91 7.65
CA TYR A 111 -15.14 -20.30 7.21
C TYR A 111 -14.00 -20.99 7.94
N ASP A 112 -14.24 -22.20 8.42
CA ASP A 112 -13.28 -22.94 9.26
C ASP A 112 -11.96 -23.26 8.56
N LYS A 113 -11.99 -23.49 7.23
CA LYS A 113 -10.76 -23.72 6.45
C LYS A 113 -10.07 -22.41 6.15
N LYS A 114 -8.80 -22.32 6.50
CA LYS A 114 -7.95 -21.18 6.16
C LYS A 114 -7.50 -21.24 4.70
N PHE A 115 -7.29 -20.07 4.12
CA PHE A 115 -6.68 -19.89 2.81
C PHE A 115 -5.16 -19.88 2.97
N ASP A 116 -4.47 -20.70 2.18
CA ASP A 116 -3.01 -20.77 2.17
C ASP A 116 -2.45 -19.62 1.30
N TYR A 117 -2.04 -18.54 1.95
CA TYR A 117 -1.56 -17.34 1.26
C TYR A 117 -0.05 -17.43 1.01
N HIS A 118 0.30 -17.47 -0.27
CA HIS A 118 1.70 -17.51 -0.68
C HIS A 118 2.31 -16.12 -0.65
N ILE A 119 3.31 -15.92 0.19
CA ILE A 119 4.07 -14.67 0.30
C ILE A 119 5.14 -14.70 -0.79
N GLN A 120 4.90 -13.99 -1.87
CA GLN A 120 5.89 -13.81 -2.93
C GLN A 120 6.58 -12.47 -2.79
N THR A 121 7.90 -12.49 -2.67
CA THR A 121 8.70 -11.27 -2.82
C THR A 121 8.79 -10.94 -4.31
N VAL A 122 8.02 -9.96 -4.75
CA VAL A 122 8.03 -9.49 -6.13
C VAL A 122 8.68 -8.11 -6.17
N VAL A 123 9.67 -7.95 -7.05
CA VAL A 123 10.25 -6.64 -7.34
C VAL A 123 9.57 -6.08 -8.58
N THR A 124 8.91 -4.95 -8.44
CA THR A 124 8.24 -4.24 -9.53
C THR A 124 8.74 -2.80 -9.61
N THR A 125 8.60 -2.17 -10.76
CA THR A 125 8.85 -0.75 -10.91
C THR A 125 7.66 0.03 -10.35
N LEU A 126 7.88 0.78 -9.27
CA LEU A 126 6.86 1.67 -8.69
C LEU A 126 6.64 2.90 -9.58
N CYS A 127 7.72 3.58 -9.94
CA CYS A 127 7.73 4.73 -10.85
C CYS A 127 9.15 4.96 -11.39
N GLY A 128 9.28 5.89 -12.32
CA GLY A 128 10.55 6.21 -12.99
C GLY A 128 10.73 5.48 -14.31
N ARG A 129 11.56 6.07 -15.17
CA ARG A 129 11.93 5.48 -16.47
C ARG A 129 13.44 5.56 -16.67
N PRO A 130 14.08 4.51 -17.20
CA PRO A 130 15.50 4.56 -17.53
C PRO A 130 15.82 5.66 -18.54
N GLY A 131 16.96 6.35 -18.34
CA GLY A 131 17.49 7.31 -19.29
C GLY A 131 16.84 8.70 -19.26
N THR A 132 16.06 9.01 -18.23
CA THR A 132 15.51 10.36 -18.05
C THR A 132 16.57 11.30 -17.48
N SER A 133 16.53 12.57 -17.88
CA SER A 133 17.53 13.59 -17.48
C SER A 133 16.99 14.66 -16.52
N GLY A 134 15.71 14.58 -16.15
CA GLY A 134 15.06 15.56 -15.31
C GLY A 134 14.05 14.96 -14.35
N VAL A 135 13.44 15.80 -13.52
CA VAL A 135 12.38 15.43 -12.59
C VAL A 135 11.04 15.80 -13.19
N LYS A 136 10.12 14.84 -13.24
CA LYS A 136 8.72 15.05 -13.57
C LYS A 136 7.88 14.39 -12.48
N VAL A 137 6.86 15.09 -12.00
CA VAL A 137 5.89 14.58 -11.01
C VAL A 137 4.50 14.55 -11.62
N GLY A 138 3.61 13.77 -11.03
CA GLY A 138 2.25 13.53 -11.49
C GLY A 138 1.79 12.16 -11.03
N THR A 139 1.05 11.43 -11.88
CA THR A 139 0.76 10.02 -11.60
C THR A 139 2.06 9.20 -11.57
N LEU A 140 2.06 8.05 -10.87
CA LEU A 140 3.27 7.22 -10.75
C LEU A 140 3.78 6.74 -12.13
N GLY A 141 2.87 6.49 -13.08
CA GLY A 141 3.23 6.14 -14.46
C GLY A 141 3.89 7.27 -15.26
N GLU A 142 3.73 8.53 -14.82
CA GLU A 142 4.32 9.71 -15.46
C GLU A 142 5.53 10.25 -14.70
N THR A 143 5.76 9.76 -13.47
CA THR A 143 6.84 10.21 -12.61
C THR A 143 8.19 9.78 -13.18
N GLU A 144 9.11 10.73 -13.27
CA GLU A 144 10.46 10.52 -13.79
C GLU A 144 11.49 11.27 -12.93
N PHE A 145 12.66 10.67 -12.77
CA PHE A 145 13.83 11.30 -12.15
C PHE A 145 15.12 10.65 -12.69
N PRO A 146 16.24 11.41 -12.75
CA PRO A 146 17.44 10.94 -13.45
C PRO A 146 18.16 9.79 -12.72
N GLU A 147 18.30 9.90 -11.42
CA GLU A 147 18.96 8.92 -10.56
C GLU A 147 18.37 9.04 -9.16
N VAL A 148 18.25 7.92 -8.45
CA VAL A 148 17.89 7.91 -7.04
C VAL A 148 19.15 8.07 -6.19
N GLY A 149 19.24 9.17 -5.45
CA GLY A 149 20.33 9.40 -4.51
C GLY A 149 20.04 8.80 -3.15
N PHE A 150 18.93 9.19 -2.54
CA PHE A 150 18.53 8.75 -1.21
C PHE A 150 17.04 8.46 -1.14
N LEU A 151 16.66 7.57 -0.23
CA LEU A 151 15.29 7.14 0.00
C LEU A 151 14.98 7.13 1.50
N ALA A 152 13.73 7.44 1.84
CA ALA A 152 13.15 7.18 3.15
C ALA A 152 11.68 6.76 2.99
N VAL A 153 11.17 5.94 3.90
CA VAL A 153 9.77 5.50 3.93
C VAL A 153 9.20 5.83 5.29
N ASP A 154 8.04 6.49 5.33
CA ASP A 154 7.34 6.82 6.58
C ASP A 154 6.44 5.67 7.08
N ALA A 155 5.75 5.91 8.20
CA ALA A 155 4.85 4.92 8.79
C ALA A 155 3.57 4.65 7.97
N GLU A 156 3.26 5.50 7.00
CA GLU A 156 2.09 5.39 6.12
C GLU A 156 2.43 4.78 4.75
N ASP A 157 3.66 4.27 4.59
CA ASP A 157 4.23 3.74 3.33
C ASP A 157 4.45 4.81 2.25
N ASN A 158 4.49 6.10 2.61
CA ASN A 158 4.92 7.12 1.68
C ASN A 158 6.43 7.02 1.46
N LEU A 159 6.86 7.09 0.20
CA LEU A 159 8.26 7.05 -0.16
C LEU A 159 8.76 8.46 -0.46
N PHE A 160 9.83 8.86 0.21
CA PHE A 160 10.52 10.12 -0.03
C PHE A 160 11.81 9.85 -0.82
N VAL A 161 11.95 10.55 -1.93
CA VAL A 161 13.07 10.40 -2.87
C VAL A 161 13.83 11.70 -2.96
N CYS A 162 15.15 11.64 -2.75
CA CYS A 162 16.07 12.71 -3.12
C CYS A 162 16.72 12.30 -4.45
N PRO A 163 16.25 12.76 -5.61
CA PRO A 163 16.86 12.43 -6.89
C PRO A 163 18.23 13.11 -7.01
N ARG A 164 19.20 12.37 -7.54
CA ARG A 164 20.54 12.89 -7.74
C ARG A 164 20.65 13.54 -9.11
N GLU A 165 21.03 14.80 -9.12
CA GLU A 165 21.35 15.57 -10.31
C GLU A 165 22.88 15.77 -10.40
N LEU A 166 23.38 16.38 -11.46
CA LEU A 166 24.82 16.57 -11.73
C LEU A 166 25.63 17.16 -10.55
N TRP A 167 24.97 17.92 -9.68
CA TRP A 167 25.61 18.62 -8.54
C TRP A 167 25.03 18.18 -7.18
N GLY A 168 24.40 17.01 -7.11
CA GLY A 168 23.79 16.46 -5.91
C GLY A 168 22.26 16.55 -5.91
N ALA A 169 21.63 16.09 -4.83
CA ALA A 169 20.19 16.07 -4.70
C ALA A 169 19.66 17.41 -4.21
N ASN A 170 18.98 18.17 -5.06
CA ASN A 170 18.41 19.46 -4.71
C ASN A 170 16.89 19.43 -4.47
N LYS A 171 16.25 18.29 -4.68
CA LYS A 171 14.81 18.09 -4.56
C LYS A 171 14.47 17.00 -3.56
N LEU A 172 13.33 17.15 -2.91
CA LEU A 172 12.65 16.08 -2.19
C LEU A 172 11.31 15.82 -2.86
N ILE A 173 11.10 14.58 -3.29
CA ILE A 173 9.87 14.12 -3.93
C ILE A 173 9.16 13.17 -2.96
N LEU A 174 7.87 13.41 -2.74
CA LEU A 174 6.96 12.49 -2.08
C LEU A 174 6.28 11.63 -3.14
N ILE A 175 6.31 10.32 -2.94
CA ILE A 175 5.59 9.33 -3.73
C ILE A 175 4.58 8.65 -2.82
N ASN A 176 3.29 8.77 -3.15
CA ASN A 176 2.19 8.11 -2.47
C ASN A 176 1.59 7.06 -3.41
N GLU A 177 1.86 5.78 -3.12
CA GLU A 177 1.37 4.67 -3.93
C GLU A 177 -0.15 4.54 -3.84
N LYS A 178 -0.74 4.78 -2.64
CA LYS A 178 -2.19 4.64 -2.40
C LYS A 178 -3.01 5.64 -3.23
N GLU A 179 -2.46 6.83 -3.43
CA GLU A 179 -3.10 7.90 -4.22
C GLU A 179 -2.65 7.90 -5.69
N ASN A 180 -1.73 7.00 -6.07
CA ASN A 180 -1.12 6.95 -7.40
C ASN A 180 -0.53 8.32 -7.83
N GLN A 181 0.16 9.00 -6.89
CA GLN A 181 0.60 10.38 -7.07
C GLN A 181 2.02 10.61 -6.57
N SER A 182 2.75 11.47 -7.26
CA SER A 182 4.01 12.05 -6.79
C SER A 182 3.94 13.58 -6.77
N SER A 183 4.67 14.19 -5.83
CA SER A 183 4.72 15.64 -5.68
C SER A 183 6.10 16.09 -5.22
N ILE A 184 6.50 17.33 -5.58
CA ILE A 184 7.73 17.95 -5.12
C ILE A 184 7.46 18.62 -3.78
N ILE A 185 8.16 18.20 -2.73
CA ILE A 185 8.10 18.81 -1.40
C ILE A 185 9.16 19.91 -1.26
N ILE A 186 10.39 19.65 -1.69
CA ILE A 186 11.45 20.64 -1.78
C ILE A 186 11.88 20.73 -3.24
N ASP A 187 11.68 21.89 -3.87
CA ASP A 187 12.06 22.08 -5.28
C ASP A 187 13.52 22.52 -5.44
N ASN A 188 14.03 23.26 -4.48
CA ASN A 188 15.41 23.71 -4.49
C ASN A 188 15.96 23.81 -3.07
N ALA A 189 16.86 22.92 -2.72
CA ALA A 189 17.53 22.91 -1.42
C ALA A 189 18.59 24.02 -1.26
N GLY A 190 18.93 24.74 -2.35
CA GLY A 190 19.91 25.82 -2.37
C GLY A 190 21.33 25.35 -2.71
N GLN A 191 22.34 26.01 -2.14
CA GLN A 191 23.75 25.80 -2.47
C GLN A 191 24.26 24.40 -2.10
N TYR A 192 23.69 23.80 -1.05
CA TYR A 192 24.14 22.51 -0.54
C TYR A 192 23.10 21.44 -0.83
N PRO A 193 23.47 20.35 -1.50
CA PRO A 193 22.54 19.27 -1.83
C PRO A 193 22.02 18.56 -0.58
N LEU A 194 20.84 17.94 -0.71
CA LEU A 194 20.25 17.08 0.31
C LEU A 194 21.02 15.78 0.42
N ASN A 195 21.14 15.30 1.66
CA ASN A 195 21.68 13.98 1.99
C ASN A 195 20.57 13.03 2.46
N GLN A 196 20.96 11.89 3.03
CA GLN A 196 20.06 10.84 3.49
C GLN A 196 18.99 11.38 4.44
N PRO A 197 17.71 11.31 4.09
CA PRO A 197 16.62 11.62 5.01
C PRO A 197 16.60 10.66 6.20
N CYS A 198 16.25 11.19 7.37
CA CYS A 198 16.00 10.41 8.58
C CYS A 198 14.53 10.58 8.99
N ILE A 199 13.85 9.46 9.24
CA ILE A 199 12.49 9.45 9.76
C ILE A 199 12.51 9.81 11.24
N ILE A 200 11.60 10.67 11.66
CA ILE A 200 11.43 11.15 13.04
C ILE A 200 9.94 11.06 13.44
N ASP A 201 9.66 11.29 14.71
CA ASP A 201 8.29 11.39 15.25
C ASP A 201 7.43 10.16 14.88
N ASN A 202 7.94 8.95 15.12
CA ASN A 202 7.24 7.68 14.81
C ASN A 202 6.75 7.57 13.36
N GLY A 203 7.50 8.11 12.41
CA GLY A 203 7.13 8.08 11.00
C GLY A 203 6.31 9.27 10.52
N LEU A 204 6.03 10.25 11.40
CA LEU A 204 5.24 11.42 11.05
C LEU A 204 6.07 12.55 10.43
N GLY A 205 7.39 12.48 10.50
CA GLY A 205 8.26 13.53 9.99
C GLY A 205 9.59 13.03 9.45
N LEU A 206 10.28 13.91 8.73
CA LEU A 206 11.63 13.69 8.23
C LEU A 206 12.53 14.89 8.57
N VAL A 207 13.79 14.58 8.85
CA VAL A 207 14.88 15.53 8.88
C VAL A 207 15.86 15.17 7.77
N ILE A 208 16.23 16.15 6.96
CA ILE A 208 17.08 15.97 5.80
C ILE A 208 18.32 16.87 5.95
N PRO A 209 19.52 16.33 6.22
CA PRO A 209 20.73 17.11 6.28
C PRO A 209 21.13 17.62 4.90
N THR A 210 21.90 18.70 4.87
CA THR A 210 22.52 19.20 3.65
C THR A 210 24.02 18.84 3.64
N ASP A 211 24.58 18.65 2.45
CA ASP A 211 25.99 18.37 2.27
C ASP A 211 26.79 19.68 2.37
N GLY A 212 27.02 20.12 3.58
CA GLY A 212 27.70 21.39 3.89
C GLY A 212 26.76 22.42 4.51
N GLY A 213 27.34 23.55 4.92
CA GLY A 213 26.63 24.58 5.66
C GLY A 213 26.18 24.11 7.04
N ASN A 214 25.45 24.97 7.75
CA ASN A 214 24.92 24.70 9.10
C ASN A 214 23.40 24.51 9.06
N THR A 215 22.89 23.88 8.03
CA THR A 215 21.44 23.78 7.82
C THR A 215 20.98 22.36 7.57
N PHE A 216 19.71 22.15 7.87
CA PHE A 216 18.96 20.96 7.49
C PHE A 216 17.54 21.36 7.13
N TRP A 217 16.82 20.46 6.49
CA TRP A 217 15.40 20.60 6.22
C TRP A 217 14.60 19.69 7.12
N SER A 218 13.42 20.13 7.50
CA SER A 218 12.43 19.31 8.17
C SER A 218 11.09 19.40 7.47
N VAL A 219 10.37 18.28 7.38
CA VAL A 219 9.01 18.17 6.89
C VAL A 219 8.22 17.26 7.83
N ASN A 220 6.91 17.48 7.95
CA ASN A 220 6.05 16.70 8.83
C ASN A 220 4.67 16.53 8.22
N SER A 221 4.05 15.35 8.37
CA SER A 221 2.72 15.03 7.85
C SER A 221 1.62 15.90 8.44
N VAL A 222 1.71 16.26 9.72
CA VAL A 222 0.75 17.13 10.41
C VAL A 222 0.71 18.53 9.81
N ASP A 223 1.80 18.98 9.20
CA ASP A 223 1.93 20.28 8.52
C ASP A 223 1.90 20.11 6.99
N PHE A 224 1.24 19.07 6.50
CA PHE A 224 1.11 18.75 5.06
C PHE A 224 2.45 18.73 4.32
N TRP A 225 3.48 18.19 4.97
CA TRP A 225 4.85 18.08 4.46
C TRP A 225 5.47 19.44 4.08
N THR A 226 5.01 20.54 4.70
CA THR A 226 5.54 21.88 4.45
C THR A 226 7.03 21.94 4.80
N PRO A 227 7.92 22.27 3.84
CA PRO A 227 9.35 22.24 4.09
C PRO A 227 9.81 23.45 4.93
N ARG A 228 10.61 23.15 5.95
CA ARG A 228 11.20 24.16 6.83
C ARG A 228 12.71 24.01 6.86
N ARG A 229 13.43 25.04 6.46
CA ARG A 229 14.87 25.08 6.62
C ARG A 229 15.21 25.49 8.06
N ARG A 230 16.16 24.77 8.64
CA ARG A 230 16.60 24.98 10.03
C ARG A 230 18.11 25.12 10.08
N ASP A 231 18.60 25.88 11.05
CA ASP A 231 20.01 25.98 11.36
C ASP A 231 20.36 25.02 12.51
N TYR A 232 21.54 24.44 12.45
CA TYR A 232 22.07 23.68 13.59
C TYR A 232 22.41 24.65 14.71
N MET A 233 21.96 24.34 15.89
CA MET A 233 22.31 25.04 17.12
C MET A 233 23.16 24.11 18.00
N ALA A 234 24.22 24.62 18.58
CA ALA A 234 24.91 23.90 19.63
C ALA A 234 24.00 23.82 20.87
N ALA A 235 23.99 22.66 21.52
CA ALA A 235 23.31 22.54 22.82
C ALA A 235 23.99 23.45 23.86
N ASP A 236 23.24 23.84 24.90
CA ASP A 236 23.78 24.67 25.99
C ASP A 236 25.00 23.98 26.62
N GLY A 237 26.07 24.75 26.79
CA GLY A 237 27.35 24.26 27.31
C GLY A 237 28.29 23.58 26.29
N VAL A 238 27.87 23.44 25.03
CA VAL A 238 28.72 22.91 23.97
C VAL A 238 29.42 24.06 23.23
N ASP A 239 30.73 23.96 23.13
CA ASP A 239 31.53 24.90 22.32
C ASP A 239 31.21 24.71 20.83
N ALA A 240 30.43 25.62 20.27
CA ALA A 240 29.99 25.57 18.87
C ALA A 240 31.17 25.51 17.87
N SER A 241 32.35 26.02 18.25
CA SER A 241 33.55 25.97 17.39
C SER A 241 34.11 24.55 17.23
N LYS A 242 33.75 23.63 18.13
CA LYS A 242 34.15 22.21 18.10
C LYS A 242 33.14 21.31 17.41
N VAL A 243 31.97 21.81 17.07
CA VAL A 243 30.96 21.06 16.33
C VAL A 243 31.29 21.13 14.84
N ASN A 244 31.76 20.01 14.29
CA ASN A 244 32.00 19.94 12.84
C ASN A 244 30.65 19.83 12.12
N THR A 245 30.25 20.88 11.45
CA THR A 245 29.02 20.96 10.67
C THR A 245 29.26 20.86 9.16
N THR A 246 30.50 20.60 8.76
CA THR A 246 30.90 20.39 7.38
C THR A 246 30.58 18.97 6.94
N TYR A 247 30.18 18.43 6.02
CA TYR A 247 29.96 17.03 5.61
C TYR A 247 29.06 16.21 6.55
N LYS A 248 27.77 16.52 6.54
CA LYS A 248 26.74 15.74 7.25
C LYS A 248 26.07 14.80 6.27
N HIS A 249 26.34 13.51 6.45
CA HIS A 249 25.81 12.51 5.53
C HIS A 249 24.50 11.88 5.99
N SER A 250 24.24 11.83 7.30
CA SER A 250 23.00 11.24 7.83
C SER A 250 22.72 11.73 9.25
N PHE A 251 21.46 11.58 9.67
CA PHE A 251 21.03 11.65 11.06
C PHE A 251 20.57 10.29 11.54
N ALA A 252 20.66 10.08 12.87
CA ALA A 252 19.93 9.06 13.56
C ALA A 252 18.97 9.73 14.54
N TYR A 253 17.74 9.27 14.60
CA TYR A 253 16.74 9.69 15.56
C TYR A 253 16.57 8.61 16.63
N CYS A 254 16.53 9.02 17.89
CA CYS A 254 16.24 8.15 19.03
C CYS A 254 15.16 8.86 19.86
N GLU A 255 14.06 8.21 20.10
CA GLU A 255 13.10 8.59 21.14
C GLU A 255 13.66 8.19 22.51
N LEU A 256 13.64 9.13 23.46
CA LEU A 256 14.04 8.92 24.85
C LEU A 256 12.80 8.61 25.70
#